data_7142d336347e4d86a4f9b7defce89ce7
#
_entry.id   7142d336347e4d86a4f9b7defce89ce7
#
_cell.length_a   1.000
_cell.length_b   1.000
_cell.length_c   1.000
_cell.angle_alpha   90.00
_cell.angle_beta   90.00
_cell.angle_gamma   90.00
#
_symmetry.space_group_name_H-M   'P 1'
#
loop_
_entity.id
_entity.type
_entity.pdbx_description
1 polymer ?
#
loop_
_entity_poly.entity_id
_entity_poly.type
_entity_poly.pdbx_seq_one_letter_code
_entity_poly.pdbx_strand_id
1 'polypeptide(L)'
;VADFREGSPTFMKWEKMVINKSNQILILIPPGIGNAYYVSSSKAVYHYKLAYKGEYFDTNNQFTRSWDNKDLNVDWPVKKPILSSRDSL
;
A
#
# COMPACT_ATOMS: atom_id res chain seq x y z
N VAL A 1 2.72 -1.22 -4.34
CA VAL A 1 2.15 0.06 -4.80
C VAL A 1 1.27 -0.17 -6.01
N ALA A 2 0.19 0.55 -6.12
CA ALA A 2 -0.76 0.44 -7.23
C ALA A 2 -1.19 1.84 -7.69
N ASP A 3 -1.35 2.00 -8.99
CA ASP A 3 -1.74 3.28 -9.58
C ASP A 3 -3.27 3.38 -9.68
N PHE A 4 -3.86 4.31 -8.94
CA PHE A 4 -5.29 4.59 -8.96
C PHE A 4 -5.64 5.89 -9.67
N ARG A 5 -4.70 6.47 -10.41
CA ARG A 5 -4.94 7.72 -11.15
C ARG A 5 -5.65 7.42 -12.46
N GLU A 6 -6.90 7.83 -12.57
CA GLU A 6 -7.66 7.73 -13.81
C GLU A 6 -6.95 8.49 -14.94
N GLY A 7 -6.90 7.90 -16.13
CA GLY A 7 -6.21 8.47 -17.28
C GLY A 7 -4.71 8.22 -17.31
N SER A 8 -4.11 7.66 -16.25
CA SER A 8 -2.71 7.27 -16.27
C SER A 8 -2.49 6.06 -17.17
N PRO A 9 -1.37 5.98 -17.91
CA PRO A 9 -1.05 4.78 -18.70
C PRO A 9 -0.84 3.52 -17.84
N THR A 10 -0.61 3.70 -16.53
CA THR A 10 -0.45 2.59 -15.58
C THR A 10 -1.63 2.43 -14.63
N PHE A 11 -2.78 3.04 -14.97
CA PHE A 11 -3.98 2.92 -14.15
C PHE A 11 -4.34 1.47 -13.85
N MET A 12 -4.57 1.16 -12.57
CA MET A 12 -4.87 -0.17 -12.03
C MET A 12 -3.75 -1.21 -12.22
N LYS A 13 -2.54 -0.78 -12.52
CA LYS A 13 -1.35 -1.62 -12.48
C LYS A 13 -0.67 -1.52 -11.12
N TRP A 14 -0.01 -2.57 -10.72
CA TRP A 14 0.69 -2.62 -9.44
C TRP A 14 2.08 -3.22 -9.58
N GLU A 15 2.92 -2.89 -8.62
CA GLU A 15 4.28 -3.42 -8.53
C GLU A 15 4.58 -3.78 -7.08
N LYS A 16 5.25 -4.90 -6.88
CA LYS A 16 5.70 -5.31 -5.55
C LYS A 16 7.21 -5.26 -5.44
N MET A 17 7.67 -4.94 -4.25
CA MET A 17 9.08 -4.90 -3.91
C MET A 17 9.28 -5.70 -2.63
N VAL A 18 10.33 -6.51 -2.61
CA VAL A 18 10.74 -7.23 -1.39
C VAL A 18 11.81 -6.41 -0.71
N ILE A 19 11.57 -6.05 0.54
CA ILE A 19 12.46 -5.22 1.34
C ILE A 19 12.92 -6.03 2.54
N ASN A 20 14.22 -6.08 2.77
CA ASN A 20 14.83 -6.79 3.90
C ASN A 20 16.14 -6.09 4.30
N LYS A 21 16.86 -6.68 5.26
CA LYS A 21 18.14 -6.11 5.73
C LYS A 21 19.20 -5.96 4.64
N SER A 22 19.15 -6.84 3.64
CA SER A 22 20.10 -6.82 2.52
C SER A 22 19.66 -5.92 1.37
N ASN A 23 18.38 -5.53 1.35
CA ASN A 23 17.77 -4.74 0.29
C ASN A 23 16.91 -3.64 0.89
N GLN A 24 17.57 -2.69 1.54
CA GLN A 24 16.90 -1.53 2.14
C GLN A 24 16.73 -0.46 1.06
N ILE A 25 15.48 -0.08 0.80
CA ILE A 25 15.14 0.93 -0.20
C ILE A 25 14.22 1.99 0.39
N LEU A 26 14.32 3.18 -0.16
CA LEU A 26 13.42 4.28 0.10
C LEU A 26 12.46 4.41 -1.08
N ILE A 27 11.16 4.45 -0.79
CA ILE A 27 10.13 4.55 -1.83
C ILE A 27 9.42 5.89 -1.66
N LEU A 28 9.41 6.69 -2.71
CA LEU A 28 8.61 7.91 -2.79
C LEU A 28 7.28 7.57 -3.48
N ILE A 29 6.19 7.79 -2.76
CA ILE A 29 4.84 7.47 -3.24
C ILE A 29 4.08 8.77 -3.47
N PRO A 30 3.85 9.17 -4.73
CA PRO A 30 3.10 10.39 -5.02
C PRO A 30 1.59 10.23 -4.78
N PRO A 31 0.83 11.32 -4.74
CA PRO A 31 -0.62 11.26 -4.63
C PRO A 31 -1.25 10.41 -5.76
N GLY A 32 -2.30 9.67 -5.41
CA GLY A 32 -3.02 8.81 -6.35
C GLY A 32 -2.44 7.40 -6.47
N ILE A 33 -1.31 7.13 -5.82
CA ILE A 33 -0.71 5.80 -5.76
C ILE A 33 -1.08 5.16 -4.42
N GLY A 34 -1.70 4.00 -4.47
CA GLY A 34 -2.01 3.20 -3.29
C GLY A 34 -0.80 2.44 -2.77
N ASN A 35 -0.77 2.24 -1.47
CA ASN A 35 0.31 1.55 -0.79
C ASN A 35 -0.25 0.49 0.16
N ALA A 36 0.35 -0.69 0.13
CA ALA A 36 0.08 -1.76 1.07
C ALA A 36 1.35 -2.56 1.29
N TYR A 37 1.39 -3.30 2.38
CA TYR A 37 2.54 -4.15 2.69
C TYR A 37 2.09 -5.44 3.36
N TYR A 38 2.90 -6.46 3.24
CA TYR A 38 2.76 -7.73 3.91
C TYR A 38 4.07 -8.07 4.65
N VAL A 39 3.97 -8.38 5.93
CA VAL A 39 5.12 -8.76 6.76
C VAL A 39 5.28 -10.27 6.69
N SER A 40 6.32 -10.72 5.97
CA SER A 40 6.61 -12.16 5.84
C SER A 40 7.48 -12.71 6.95
N SER A 41 8.14 -11.85 7.73
CA SER A 41 8.91 -12.22 8.91
C SER A 41 8.03 -12.23 10.17
N SER A 42 8.60 -12.63 11.31
CA SER A 42 7.87 -12.60 12.59
C SER A 42 7.52 -11.18 13.03
N LYS A 43 8.33 -10.21 12.67
CA LYS A 43 8.10 -8.79 12.94
C LYS A 43 8.86 -7.93 11.94
N ALA A 44 8.41 -6.69 11.77
CA ALA A 44 9.08 -5.68 10.97
C ALA A 44 8.84 -4.28 11.54
N VAL A 45 9.74 -3.36 11.24
CA VAL A 45 9.54 -1.93 11.50
C VAL A 45 9.22 -1.26 10.17
N TYR A 46 8.04 -0.67 10.08
CA TYR A 46 7.60 0.08 8.91
C TYR A 46 7.68 1.57 9.24
N HIS A 47 8.74 2.22 8.73
CA HIS A 47 8.96 3.64 8.95
C HIS A 47 8.52 4.43 7.71
N TYR A 48 7.68 5.44 7.91
CA TYR A 48 7.21 6.29 6.83
C TYR A 48 7.08 7.74 7.28
N LYS A 49 7.12 8.64 6.31
CA LYS A 49 6.87 10.07 6.51
C LYS A 49 5.75 10.49 5.56
N LEU A 50 4.86 11.32 6.05
CA LEU A 50 3.78 11.89 5.26
C LEU A 50 4.10 13.35 4.96
N ALA A 51 3.91 13.75 3.71
CA ALA A 51 3.95 15.14 3.30
C ALA A 51 2.60 15.52 2.70
N TYR A 52 2.01 16.59 3.18
CA TYR A 52 0.72 17.07 2.72
C TYR A 52 0.65 18.59 2.90
N LYS A 53 -0.26 19.20 2.19
CA LYS A 53 -0.48 20.65 2.30
C LYS A 53 -1.56 20.92 3.34
N GLY A 54 -1.24 21.75 4.35
CA GLY A 54 -2.17 22.07 5.42
C GLY A 54 -2.09 21.09 6.59
N GLU A 55 -3.20 20.93 7.33
CA GLU A 55 -3.27 20.02 8.46
C GLU A 55 -3.68 18.61 8.04
N TYR A 56 -3.13 17.63 8.73
CA TYR A 56 -3.54 16.24 8.55
C TYR A 56 -4.80 15.98 9.35
N PHE A 57 -5.94 15.96 8.68
CA PHE A 57 -7.22 15.96 9.34
C PHE A 57 -7.68 14.61 9.84
N ASP A 58 -7.65 13.59 9.00
CA ASP A 58 -8.36 12.39 9.41
C ASP A 58 -7.97 11.19 8.55
N THR A 59 -7.62 10.11 9.23
CA THR A 59 -7.41 8.82 8.58
C THR A 59 -8.69 8.24 7.96
N ASN A 60 -9.86 8.62 8.46
CA ASN A 60 -11.14 8.15 7.94
C ASN A 60 -11.48 8.72 6.55
N ASN A 61 -10.90 9.86 6.20
CA ASN A 61 -11.08 10.47 4.89
C ASN A 61 -10.05 10.02 3.86
N GLN A 62 -9.16 9.12 4.23
CA GLN A 62 -8.21 8.55 3.30
C GLN A 62 -8.91 7.57 2.36
N PHE A 63 -8.53 7.66 1.08
CA PHE A 63 -9.01 6.74 0.09
C PHE A 63 -8.42 5.34 0.35
N THR A 64 -9.28 4.35 0.45
CA THR A 64 -8.88 2.97 0.71
C THR A 64 -9.50 2.03 -0.31
N ARG A 65 -8.71 1.11 -0.81
CA ARG A 65 -9.16 -0.02 -1.63
C ARG A 65 -8.95 -1.31 -0.87
N SER A 66 -9.80 -2.29 -1.15
CA SER A 66 -9.65 -3.61 -0.55
C SER A 66 -8.35 -4.27 -0.99
N TRP A 67 -7.64 -4.91 -0.05
CA TRP A 67 -6.40 -5.63 -0.32
C TRP A 67 -6.57 -6.75 -1.34
N ASP A 68 -7.75 -7.37 -1.39
CA ASP A 68 -8.09 -8.47 -2.29
C ASP A 68 -8.93 -8.00 -3.50
N ASN A 69 -8.85 -6.74 -3.84
CA ASN A 69 -9.57 -6.18 -4.99
C ASN A 69 -9.28 -6.99 -6.25
N LYS A 70 -10.34 -7.54 -6.86
CA LYS A 70 -10.23 -8.43 -8.00
C LYS A 70 -9.75 -7.73 -9.28
N ASP A 71 -10.05 -6.45 -9.42
CA ASP A 71 -9.61 -5.68 -10.58
C ASP A 71 -8.11 -5.40 -10.52
N LEU A 72 -7.55 -5.23 -9.33
CA LEU A 72 -6.10 -5.16 -9.14
C LEU A 72 -5.43 -6.52 -9.26
N ASN A 73 -6.05 -7.53 -8.69
CA ASN A 73 -5.56 -8.91 -8.70
C ASN A 73 -4.11 -9.03 -8.24
N VAL A 74 -3.80 -8.41 -7.10
CA VAL A 74 -2.45 -8.46 -6.53
C VAL A 74 -2.13 -9.88 -6.08
N ASP A 75 -0.93 -10.33 -6.44
CA ASP A 75 -0.42 -11.65 -6.09
C ASP A 75 0.14 -11.66 -4.66
N TRP A 76 -0.75 -11.75 -3.68
CA TRP A 76 -0.36 -11.85 -2.28
C TRP A 76 0.15 -13.24 -1.94
N PRO A 77 1.22 -13.38 -1.14
CA PRO A 77 1.80 -14.68 -0.79
C PRO A 77 1.00 -15.43 0.27
N VAL A 78 -0.18 -14.96 0.62
CA VAL A 78 -1.00 -15.50 1.71
C VAL A 78 -2.47 -15.43 1.32
N LYS A 79 -3.23 -16.49 1.67
CA LYS A 79 -4.67 -16.55 1.39
C LYS A 79 -5.53 -15.98 2.51
N LYS A 80 -5.07 -16.13 3.76
CA LYS A 80 -5.79 -15.69 4.96
C LYS A 80 -4.87 -14.83 5.81
N PRO A 81 -4.64 -13.57 5.43
CA PRO A 81 -3.76 -12.69 6.18
C PRO A 81 -4.42 -12.23 7.49
N ILE A 82 -3.57 -11.84 8.43
CA ILE A 82 -4.02 -11.07 9.59
C ILE A 82 -4.16 -9.62 9.15
N LEU A 83 -5.36 -9.06 9.29
CA LEU A 83 -5.69 -7.74 8.81
C LEU A 83 -5.93 -6.77 9.95
N SER A 84 -5.67 -5.49 9.69
CA SER A 84 -6.16 -4.41 10.54
C SER A 84 -7.69 -4.34 10.46
N SER A 85 -8.33 -3.69 11.43
CA SER A 85 -9.78 -3.48 11.40
C SER A 85 -10.22 -2.71 10.15
N ARG A 86 -9.40 -1.81 9.66
CA ARG A 86 -9.64 -1.04 8.44
C ARG A 86 -9.62 -1.93 7.19
N ASP A 87 -8.66 -2.84 7.12
CA ASP A 87 -8.49 -3.71 5.95
C ASP A 87 -9.46 -4.90 5.94
N SER A 88 -10.13 -5.13 7.06
CA SER A 88 -11.12 -6.20 7.23
C SER A 88 -12.52 -5.85 6.70
N LEU A 89 -12.70 -4.62 6.29
CA LEU A 89 -13.99 -4.14 5.79
C LEU A 89 -14.30 -4.60 4.37
#